data_50369bcb8067f8ab5aa993114b37d005
#
_entry.id   50369bcb8067f8ab5aa993114b37d005
#
_cell.length_a   1.000
_cell.length_b   1.000
_cell.length_c   1.000
_cell.angle_alpha   90.00
_cell.angle_beta   90.00
_cell.angle_gamma   90.00
#
_symmetry.space_group_name_H-M   'P 1'
#
loop_
_entity.id
_entity.type
_entity.pdbx_description
1 polymer ?
#
loop_
_entity_poly.entity_id
_entity_poly.type
_entity_poly.pdbx_seq_one_letter_code
_entity_poly.pdbx_strand_id
1 'polypeptide(L)'
;MIQATARILKNVIEVRVGDAVWVGRPIEAEQGGLANRLAALFSSEYHLYRPESPTVPDSTISYRAKIDEIRIQTAEDSWKTRSSVFGPMTIDYGGTTFTIHERLTGRFAILEGTTPVAVGQLGYRSCVLKDYRPELETFLAHLALGYVVRTLTWEMVG
;
A
#
# COMPACT_ATOMS: atom_id res chain seq x y z
N MET A 1 -8.92 -4.93 11.61
CA MET A 1 -8.53 -5.49 10.30
C MET A 1 -8.42 -4.37 9.28
N ILE A 2 -7.37 -4.37 8.52
CA ILE A 2 -7.18 -3.46 7.38
C ILE A 2 -7.24 -4.31 6.11
N GLN A 3 -8.02 -3.88 5.13
CA GLN A 3 -8.15 -4.60 3.87
C GLN A 3 -8.09 -3.62 2.69
N ALA A 4 -7.05 -3.72 1.88
CA ALA A 4 -6.93 -2.99 0.62
C ALA A 4 -7.32 -3.90 -0.54
N THR A 5 -8.19 -3.43 -1.43
CA THR A 5 -8.68 -4.20 -2.56
C THR A 5 -8.81 -3.32 -3.79
N ALA A 6 -8.24 -3.74 -4.91
CA ALA A 6 -8.42 -3.04 -6.18
C ALA A 6 -9.84 -3.27 -6.73
N ARG A 7 -10.52 -2.17 -7.06
CA ARG A 7 -11.84 -2.17 -7.69
C ARG A 7 -11.70 -1.71 -9.15
N ILE A 8 -11.48 -2.66 -10.02
CA ILE A 8 -11.13 -2.39 -11.42
C ILE A 8 -12.19 -1.55 -12.14
N LEU A 9 -13.46 -1.88 -12.00
CA LEU A 9 -14.55 -1.14 -12.66
C LEU A 9 -14.70 0.30 -12.15
N LYS A 10 -14.35 0.54 -10.89
CA LYS A 10 -14.38 1.89 -10.30
C LYS A 10 -13.06 2.64 -10.47
N ASN A 11 -12.01 1.96 -10.92
CA ASN A 11 -10.67 2.52 -11.07
C ASN A 11 -10.11 3.10 -9.77
N VAL A 12 -10.31 2.40 -8.67
CA VAL A 12 -9.82 2.79 -7.34
C VAL A 12 -9.31 1.58 -6.58
N ILE A 13 -8.54 1.84 -5.53
CA ILE A 13 -8.22 0.85 -4.50
C ILE A 13 -8.95 1.28 -3.23
N GLU A 14 -9.86 0.45 -2.75
CA GLU A 14 -10.53 0.69 -1.48
C GLU A 14 -9.67 0.14 -0.34
N VAL A 15 -9.45 0.97 0.68
CA VAL A 15 -8.74 0.56 1.90
C VAL A 15 -9.72 0.66 3.06
N ARG A 16 -10.17 -0.47 3.57
CA ARG A 16 -11.06 -0.54 4.71
C ARG A 16 -10.26 -0.60 5.98
N VAL A 17 -10.52 0.34 6.88
CA VAL A 17 -9.86 0.45 8.18
C VAL A 17 -10.97 0.49 9.24
N GLY A 18 -11.24 -0.66 9.86
CA GLY A 18 -12.44 -0.80 10.69
C GLY A 18 -13.70 -0.54 9.86
N ASP A 19 -14.51 0.43 10.27
CA ASP A 19 -15.72 0.85 9.57
C ASP A 19 -15.48 1.96 8.53
N ALA A 20 -14.29 2.55 8.50
CA ALA A 20 -13.94 3.60 7.56
C ALA A 20 -13.48 3.02 6.22
N VAL A 21 -13.80 3.72 5.13
CA VAL A 21 -13.35 3.38 3.78
C VAL A 21 -12.51 4.54 3.24
N TRP A 22 -11.23 4.28 3.04
CA TRP A 22 -10.31 5.20 2.38
C TRP A 22 -10.23 4.81 0.90
N VAL A 23 -9.96 5.78 0.04
CA VAL A 23 -9.95 5.55 -1.41
C VAL A 23 -8.61 5.96 -2.00
N GLY A 24 -7.94 4.99 -2.64
CA GLY A 24 -6.74 5.23 -3.44
C GLY A 24 -7.13 5.45 -4.90
N ARG A 25 -6.70 6.58 -5.50
CA ARG A 25 -6.97 6.91 -6.91
C ARG A 25 -5.66 7.06 -7.67
N PRO A 26 -5.54 6.46 -8.87
CA PRO A 26 -4.38 6.68 -9.72
C PRO A 26 -4.25 8.16 -10.06
N ILE A 27 -3.05 8.71 -9.97
CA ILE A 27 -2.81 10.13 -10.22
C ILE A 27 -3.19 10.50 -11.67
N GLU A 28 -2.86 9.66 -12.63
CA GLU A 28 -3.15 9.87 -14.04
C GLU A 28 -4.65 9.84 -14.37
N ALA A 29 -5.46 9.12 -13.59
CA ALA A 29 -6.91 9.02 -13.78
C ALA A 29 -7.64 10.33 -13.48
N GLU A 30 -7.03 11.21 -12.70
CA GLU A 30 -7.61 12.52 -12.35
C GLU A 30 -7.56 13.51 -13.51
N GLN A 31 -6.79 13.20 -14.58
CA GLN A 31 -6.47 14.12 -15.66
C GLN A 31 -7.03 13.73 -17.04
N GLY A 32 -7.80 12.63 -17.19
CA GLY A 32 -8.13 12.15 -18.51
C GLY A 32 -9.45 11.41 -18.70
N GLY A 33 -9.73 11.08 -19.96
CA GLY A 33 -10.92 10.33 -20.37
C GLY A 33 -10.85 8.83 -20.06
N LEU A 34 -11.83 8.07 -20.58
CA LEU A 34 -11.97 6.63 -20.29
C LEU A 34 -10.71 5.81 -20.61
N ALA A 35 -10.06 6.09 -21.75
CA ALA A 35 -8.85 5.38 -22.13
C ALA A 35 -7.71 5.59 -21.12
N ASN A 36 -7.54 6.84 -20.64
CA ASN A 36 -6.56 7.15 -19.61
C ASN A 36 -6.92 6.53 -18.27
N ARG A 37 -8.20 6.42 -17.94
CA ARG A 37 -8.65 5.73 -16.74
C ARG A 37 -8.31 4.25 -16.74
N LEU A 38 -8.48 3.58 -17.88
CA LEU A 38 -8.12 2.17 -18.02
C LEU A 38 -6.60 1.96 -17.94
N ALA A 39 -5.84 2.84 -18.59
CA ALA A 39 -4.37 2.81 -18.51
C ALA A 39 -3.86 3.13 -17.10
N ALA A 40 -4.50 4.09 -16.42
CA ALA A 40 -4.13 4.52 -15.08
C ALA A 40 -4.43 3.47 -13.99
N LEU A 41 -5.28 2.48 -14.29
CA LEU A 41 -5.53 1.36 -13.39
C LEU A 41 -4.23 0.63 -13.00
N PHE A 42 -3.26 0.68 -13.88
CA PHE A 42 -1.94 0.07 -13.70
C PHE A 42 -0.86 1.11 -13.36
N SER A 43 -1.26 2.32 -12.98
CA SER A 43 -0.32 3.34 -12.52
C SER A 43 0.41 2.87 -11.27
N SER A 44 1.69 3.21 -11.18
CA SER A 44 2.51 2.95 -10.00
C SER A 44 2.37 4.04 -8.93
N GLU A 45 1.56 5.06 -9.17
CA GLU A 45 1.35 6.18 -8.24
C GLU A 45 -0.13 6.40 -7.96
N TYR A 46 -0.47 6.54 -6.68
CA TYR A 46 -1.84 6.75 -6.19
C TYR A 46 -1.89 7.85 -5.17
N HIS A 47 -2.97 8.65 -5.21
CA HIS A 47 -3.35 9.51 -4.09
C HIS A 47 -4.30 8.75 -3.18
N LEU A 48 -4.09 8.84 -1.87
CA LEU A 48 -4.98 8.25 -0.87
C LEU A 48 -5.85 9.34 -0.25
N TYR A 49 -7.16 9.11 -0.24
CA TYR A 49 -8.16 10.02 0.31
C TYR A 49 -8.84 9.37 1.52
N ARG A 50 -8.93 10.11 2.61
CA ARG A 50 -9.70 9.69 3.79
C ARG A 50 -11.18 10.05 3.62
N PRO A 51 -12.10 9.32 4.31
CA PRO A 51 -13.53 9.63 4.21
C PRO A 51 -13.90 11.04 4.67
N GLU A 52 -13.18 11.60 5.65
CA GLU A 52 -13.40 12.97 6.14
C GLU A 52 -12.88 14.05 5.19
N SER A 53 -12.05 13.73 4.22
CA SER A 53 -11.47 14.66 3.23
C SER A 53 -11.44 14.01 1.84
N PRO A 54 -12.61 13.81 1.20
CA PRO A 54 -12.68 13.03 -0.05
C PRO A 54 -12.12 13.75 -1.28
N THR A 55 -11.81 15.03 -1.18
CA THR A 55 -11.31 15.85 -2.30
C THR A 55 -9.86 16.31 -2.14
N VAL A 56 -9.28 16.14 -0.94
CA VAL A 56 -7.90 16.54 -0.65
C VAL A 56 -7.08 15.29 -0.35
N PRO A 57 -6.01 15.00 -1.11
CA PRO A 57 -5.19 13.84 -0.84
C PRO A 57 -4.51 13.92 0.52
N ASP A 58 -4.58 12.81 1.29
CA ASP A 58 -3.86 12.66 2.55
C ASP A 58 -2.39 12.31 2.30
N SER A 59 -2.14 11.54 1.26
CA SER A 59 -0.81 11.02 0.94
C SER A 59 -0.69 10.59 -0.51
N THR A 60 0.55 10.38 -0.93
CA THR A 60 0.89 9.77 -2.22
C THR A 60 1.62 8.46 -1.96
N ILE A 61 1.17 7.39 -2.58
CA ILE A 61 1.79 6.08 -2.51
C ILE A 61 2.28 5.70 -3.90
N SER A 62 3.54 5.30 -4.01
CA SER A 62 4.13 4.86 -5.27
C SER A 62 4.91 3.57 -5.10
N TYR A 63 5.07 2.86 -6.21
CA TYR A 63 5.89 1.66 -6.27
C TYR A 63 6.88 1.75 -7.41
N ARG A 64 8.14 1.43 -7.14
CA ARG A 64 9.23 1.39 -8.11
C ARG A 64 9.67 -0.05 -8.33
N ALA A 65 9.30 -0.61 -9.47
CA ALA A 65 9.57 -2.02 -9.78
C ALA A 65 11.06 -2.34 -9.90
N LYS A 66 11.88 -1.42 -10.41
CA LYS A 66 13.31 -1.64 -10.60
C LYS A 66 14.06 -1.94 -9.30
N ILE A 67 13.63 -1.36 -8.19
CA ILE A 67 14.27 -1.51 -6.88
C ILE A 67 13.34 -2.13 -5.85
N ASP A 68 12.17 -2.59 -6.27
CA ASP A 68 11.14 -3.17 -5.40
C ASP A 68 10.87 -2.28 -4.17
N GLU A 69 10.56 -1.03 -4.41
CA GLU A 69 10.37 -0.03 -3.35
C GLU A 69 8.95 0.51 -3.33
N ILE A 70 8.28 0.38 -2.19
CA ILE A 70 7.04 1.09 -1.88
C ILE A 70 7.44 2.40 -1.19
N ARG A 71 6.94 3.51 -1.70
CA ARG A 71 7.18 4.84 -1.13
C ARG A 71 5.87 5.47 -0.72
N ILE A 72 5.81 5.98 0.50
CA ILE A 72 4.66 6.65 1.07
C ILE A 72 5.09 8.07 1.42
N GLN A 73 4.38 9.06 0.90
CA GLN A 73 4.68 10.47 1.17
C GLN A 73 3.42 11.18 1.67
N THR A 74 3.52 11.76 2.87
CA THR A 74 2.49 12.64 3.45
C THR A 74 2.99 14.08 3.40
N ALA A 75 2.17 15.03 3.87
CA ALA A 75 2.56 16.44 3.96
C ALA A 75 3.77 16.66 4.90
N GLU A 76 3.93 15.81 5.91
CA GLU A 76 4.94 15.97 6.97
C GLU A 76 6.10 15.00 6.87
N ASP A 77 5.85 13.78 6.37
CA ASP A 77 6.82 12.68 6.40
C ASP A 77 6.89 11.90 5.08
N SER A 78 7.96 11.15 4.94
CA SER A 78 8.16 10.24 3.82
C SER A 78 8.76 8.93 4.33
N TRP A 79 8.16 7.80 3.94
CA TRP A 79 8.65 6.47 4.27
C TRP A 79 8.85 5.66 3.01
N LYS A 80 9.82 4.76 3.04
CA LYS A 80 10.05 3.84 1.93
C LYS A 80 10.51 2.48 2.43
N THR A 81 10.08 1.42 1.75
CA THR A 81 10.61 0.10 1.98
C THR A 81 12.00 -0.03 1.35
N ARG A 82 12.83 -0.86 1.94
CA ARG A 82 14.15 -1.21 1.40
C ARG A 82 14.22 -2.72 1.26
N SER A 83 14.45 -3.17 0.03
CA SER A 83 14.62 -4.59 -0.26
C SER A 83 16.10 -4.91 -0.37
N SER A 84 16.50 -6.09 0.11
CA SER A 84 17.84 -6.61 -0.11
C SER A 84 17.76 -7.92 -0.89
N VAL A 85 18.83 -8.24 -1.62
CA VAL A 85 18.86 -9.43 -2.50
C VAL A 85 18.73 -10.72 -1.69
N PHE A 86 19.23 -10.75 -0.46
CA PHE A 86 19.26 -11.95 0.39
C PHE A 86 18.59 -11.79 1.73
N GLY A 87 17.86 -10.71 1.94
CA GLY A 87 17.25 -10.42 3.22
C GLY A 87 15.80 -9.96 3.13
N PRO A 88 15.15 -9.81 4.28
CA PRO A 88 13.80 -9.29 4.34
C PRO A 88 13.75 -7.83 3.94
N MET A 89 12.56 -7.38 3.54
CA MET A 89 12.27 -5.97 3.34
C MET A 89 12.25 -5.24 4.69
N THR A 90 12.72 -4.01 4.72
CA THR A 90 12.65 -3.16 5.93
C THR A 90 11.98 -1.84 5.63
N ILE A 91 11.41 -1.22 6.64
CA ILE A 91 10.85 0.13 6.56
C ILE A 91 11.06 0.86 7.89
N ASP A 92 11.50 2.11 7.82
CA ASP A 92 11.65 2.96 9.00
C ASP A 92 10.39 3.81 9.17
N TYR A 93 9.81 3.76 10.37
CA TYR A 93 8.63 4.54 10.72
C TYR A 93 8.70 4.94 12.20
N GLY A 94 8.52 6.23 12.50
CA GLY A 94 8.50 6.72 13.88
C GLY A 94 9.77 6.45 14.67
N GLY A 95 10.94 6.43 14.02
CA GLY A 95 12.22 6.14 14.66
C GLY A 95 12.49 4.65 14.89
N THR A 96 11.58 3.78 14.43
CA THR A 96 11.71 2.31 14.56
C THR A 96 11.88 1.69 13.18
N THR A 97 12.80 0.74 13.06
CA THR A 97 12.93 -0.08 11.85
C THR A 97 12.11 -1.34 11.99
N PHE A 98 11.13 -1.50 11.10
CA PHE A 98 10.33 -2.71 11.00
C PHE A 98 10.87 -3.61 9.91
N THR A 99 10.81 -4.91 10.13
CA THR A 99 11.24 -5.93 9.18
C THR A 99 10.00 -6.65 8.65
N ILE A 100 9.93 -6.84 7.33
CA ILE A 100 8.80 -7.48 6.68
C ILE A 100 9.28 -8.80 6.07
N HIS A 101 8.76 -9.91 6.59
CA HIS A 101 9.06 -11.25 6.10
C HIS A 101 7.91 -11.77 5.24
N GLU A 102 8.14 -11.89 3.94
CA GLU A 102 7.18 -12.46 3.00
C GLU A 102 7.47 -13.94 2.75
N ARG A 103 6.41 -14.73 2.60
CA ARG A 103 6.47 -16.13 2.16
C ARG A 103 5.88 -16.26 0.76
N LEU A 104 6.26 -17.34 0.07
CA LEU A 104 5.75 -17.63 -1.28
C LEU A 104 4.23 -17.80 -1.32
N THR A 105 3.60 -18.14 -0.19
CA THR A 105 2.15 -18.26 -0.06
C THR A 105 1.41 -16.91 -0.03
N GLY A 106 2.14 -15.80 -0.06
CA GLY A 106 1.59 -14.45 0.10
C GLY A 106 1.41 -14.02 1.55
N ARG A 107 1.65 -14.89 2.52
CA ARG A 107 1.67 -14.51 3.93
C ARG A 107 2.89 -13.69 4.24
N PHE A 108 2.72 -12.68 5.10
CA PHE A 108 3.85 -11.92 5.60
C PHE A 108 3.64 -11.50 7.05
N ALA A 109 4.72 -11.22 7.73
CA ALA A 109 4.71 -10.70 9.09
C ALA A 109 5.55 -9.43 9.14
N ILE A 110 5.08 -8.45 9.90
CA ILE A 110 5.83 -7.23 10.19
C ILE A 110 6.33 -7.34 11.62
N LEU A 111 7.65 -7.19 11.79
CA LEU A 111 8.32 -7.39 13.06
C LEU A 111 9.02 -6.12 13.53
N GLU A 112 8.92 -5.84 14.80
CA GLU A 112 9.81 -4.91 15.51
C GLU A 112 10.83 -5.78 16.28
N GLY A 113 12.08 -5.82 15.79
CA GLY A 113 13.04 -6.80 16.28
C GLY A 113 12.57 -8.23 15.98
N THR A 114 12.29 -9.00 17.01
CA THR A 114 11.73 -10.37 16.89
C THR A 114 10.26 -10.44 17.22
N THR A 115 9.62 -9.31 17.58
CA THR A 115 8.23 -9.27 18.02
C THR A 115 7.31 -8.96 16.84
N PRO A 116 6.35 -9.83 16.49
CA PRO A 116 5.36 -9.53 15.47
C PRO A 116 4.47 -8.37 15.91
N VAL A 117 4.30 -7.38 15.02
CA VAL A 117 3.44 -6.22 15.25
C VAL A 117 2.24 -6.18 14.31
N ALA A 118 2.28 -6.99 13.26
CA ALA A 118 1.16 -7.22 12.34
C ALA A 118 1.40 -8.50 11.54
N VAL A 119 0.32 -9.11 11.08
CA VAL A 119 0.38 -10.23 10.13
C VAL A 119 -0.48 -9.88 8.93
N GLY A 120 -0.03 -10.27 7.76
CA GLY A 120 -0.69 -9.95 6.51
C GLY A 120 -0.85 -11.12 5.58
N GLN A 121 -1.75 -10.95 4.62
CA GLN A 121 -1.99 -11.90 3.54
C GLN A 121 -2.18 -11.11 2.24
N LEU A 122 -1.35 -11.40 1.26
CA LEU A 122 -1.53 -10.93 -0.10
C LEU A 122 -2.46 -11.89 -0.82
N GLY A 123 -3.48 -11.33 -1.47
CA GLY A 123 -4.39 -12.07 -2.33
C GLY A 123 -4.36 -11.50 -3.74
N TYR A 124 -5.29 -11.96 -4.58
CA TYR A 124 -5.45 -11.40 -5.90
C TYR A 124 -5.89 -9.94 -5.81
N ARG A 125 -5.00 -9.04 -6.15
CA ARG A 125 -5.22 -7.58 -6.09
C ARG A 125 -5.74 -7.09 -4.74
N SER A 126 -5.28 -7.74 -3.67
CA SER A 126 -5.70 -7.41 -2.31
C SER A 126 -4.60 -7.61 -1.30
N CYS A 127 -4.71 -6.92 -0.17
CA CYS A 127 -3.84 -7.06 0.98
C CYS A 127 -4.67 -6.93 2.24
N VAL A 128 -4.55 -7.90 3.14
CA VAL A 128 -5.24 -7.90 4.44
C VAL A 128 -4.21 -7.88 5.55
N LEU A 129 -4.38 -6.99 6.53
CA LEU A 129 -3.55 -6.90 7.73
C LEU A 129 -4.41 -7.13 8.96
N LYS A 130 -3.92 -7.96 9.88
CA LYS A 130 -4.58 -8.34 11.13
C LYS A 130 -3.59 -8.30 12.29
N ASP A 131 -4.12 -8.40 13.50
CA ASP A 131 -3.33 -8.55 14.73
C ASP A 131 -2.26 -7.48 14.89
N TYR A 132 -2.63 -6.24 14.59
CA TYR A 132 -1.71 -5.11 14.62
C TYR A 132 -1.94 -4.22 15.82
N ARG A 133 -0.89 -3.51 16.22
CA ARG A 133 -0.97 -2.49 17.27
C ARG A 133 -1.80 -1.30 16.78
N PRO A 134 -2.77 -0.79 17.57
CA PRO A 134 -3.64 0.32 17.16
C PRO A 134 -2.90 1.59 16.72
N GLU A 135 -1.77 1.90 17.34
CA GLU A 135 -0.96 3.08 16.99
C GLU A 135 -0.33 3.00 15.58
N LEU A 136 -0.24 1.81 15.00
CA LEU A 136 0.29 1.59 13.67
C LEU A 136 -0.78 1.57 12.58
N GLU A 137 -2.05 1.70 12.94
CA GLU A 137 -3.18 1.52 12.01
C GLU A 137 -3.08 2.40 10.77
N THR A 138 -2.83 3.70 10.94
CA THR A 138 -2.71 4.64 9.82
C THR A 138 -1.52 4.27 8.91
N PHE A 139 -0.38 3.99 9.49
CA PHE A 139 0.81 3.56 8.75
C PHE A 139 0.54 2.26 7.96
N LEU A 140 -0.09 1.28 8.60
CA LEU A 140 -0.39 0.00 7.98
C LEU A 140 -1.44 0.11 6.88
N ALA A 141 -2.38 1.04 6.98
CA ALA A 141 -3.34 1.33 5.92
C ALA A 141 -2.62 1.83 4.65
N HIS A 142 -1.64 2.71 4.80
CA HIS A 142 -0.79 3.16 3.69
C HIS A 142 0.03 2.01 3.10
N LEU A 143 0.60 1.19 3.95
CA LEU A 143 1.40 0.04 3.51
C LEU A 143 0.56 -0.99 2.75
N ALA A 144 -0.66 -1.27 3.21
CA ALA A 144 -1.59 -2.16 2.53
C ALA A 144 -1.93 -1.66 1.12
N LEU A 145 -2.18 -0.36 0.96
CA LEU A 145 -2.37 0.24 -0.37
C LEU A 145 -1.13 0.04 -1.23
N GLY A 146 0.06 0.30 -0.68
CA GLY A 146 1.33 0.13 -1.37
C GLY A 146 1.54 -1.30 -1.89
N TYR A 147 1.16 -2.31 -1.11
CA TYR A 147 1.22 -3.71 -1.53
C TYR A 147 0.28 -4.01 -2.70
N VAL A 148 -0.92 -3.43 -2.72
CA VAL A 148 -1.84 -3.61 -3.84
C VAL A 148 -1.28 -2.93 -5.10
N VAL A 149 -0.73 -1.72 -4.98
CA VAL A 149 -0.06 -1.01 -6.09
C VAL A 149 1.10 -1.86 -6.64
N ARG A 150 1.91 -2.43 -5.76
CA ARG A 150 3.00 -3.34 -6.13
C ARG A 150 2.49 -4.54 -6.94
N THR A 151 1.44 -5.18 -6.47
CA THR A 151 0.82 -6.32 -7.15
C THR A 151 0.30 -5.95 -8.54
N LEU A 152 -0.42 -4.83 -8.64
CA LEU A 152 -0.93 -4.33 -9.93
C LEU A 152 0.21 -4.01 -10.90
N THR A 153 1.29 -3.42 -10.42
CA THR A 153 2.45 -3.10 -11.24
C THR A 153 3.12 -4.37 -11.77
N TRP A 154 3.26 -5.40 -10.94
CA TRP A 154 3.83 -6.68 -11.38
C TRP A 154 2.96 -7.38 -12.43
N GLU A 155 1.65 -7.30 -12.31
CA GLU A 155 0.73 -7.85 -13.33
C GLU A 155 0.93 -7.21 -14.70
N MET A 156 1.30 -5.93 -14.75
CA MET A 156 1.59 -5.22 -16.01
C MET A 156 2.90 -5.66 -16.66
N VAL A 157 3.92 -5.93 -15.83
CA VAL A 157 5.29 -6.21 -16.30
C VAL A 157 5.49 -7.70 -16.58
N GLY A 158 4.69 -8.52 -15.94
CA GLY A 158 4.75 -9.98 -16.08
C GLY A 158 3.83 -10.52 -17.12
#